data_f41c656c780b9d6a7ea4d3fd4308b148
#
_entry.id   f41c656c780b9d6a7ea4d3fd4308b148
#
_cell.length_a   1.000
_cell.length_b   1.000
_cell.length_c   1.000
_cell.angle_alpha   90.00
_cell.angle_beta   90.00
_cell.angle_gamma   90.00
#
_symmetry.space_group_name_H-M   'P 1'
#
loop_
_entity.id
_entity.type
_entity.pdbx_description
1 polymer ?
#
loop_
_entity_poly.entity_id
_entity_poly.type
_entity_poly.pdbx_seq_one_letter_code
_entity_poly.pdbx_strand_id
1 'polypeptide(L)'
;MQSAYIVGAKRSIVSPINGPLSSLKINELAAPVINNLIETSGIKFDDVDELVVSNALGAGGNPARSIALASKLPERVAGLSIDRQCVGGLDAILLGIKLVQAGSANVVVAGGVESFSNRPIRLAQEYDKILVPYDA
;
A
#
# COMPACT_ATOMS: atom_id res chain seq x y z
N MET A 1 -23.72 9.66 -10.75
CA MET A 1 -22.58 9.00 -10.05
C MET A 1 -22.24 7.77 -10.85
N GLN A 2 -20.98 7.59 -11.20
CA GLN A 2 -20.50 6.46 -11.99
C GLN A 2 -20.49 5.20 -11.11
N SER A 3 -20.77 4.02 -11.70
CA SER A 3 -20.64 2.75 -10.96
C SER A 3 -19.17 2.32 -10.92
N ALA A 4 -18.72 1.85 -9.75
CA ALA A 4 -17.41 1.25 -9.58
C ALA A 4 -17.56 -0.27 -9.40
N TYR A 5 -16.66 -1.04 -9.99
CA TYR A 5 -16.66 -2.50 -9.95
C TYR A 5 -15.32 -3.02 -9.45
N ILE A 6 -15.34 -4.04 -8.61
CA ILE A 6 -14.14 -4.77 -8.23
C ILE A 6 -13.93 -5.89 -9.26
N VAL A 7 -12.87 -5.81 -10.04
CA VAL A 7 -12.60 -6.71 -11.16
C VAL A 7 -11.52 -7.76 -10.84
N GLY A 8 -10.84 -7.63 -9.73
CA GLY A 8 -9.82 -8.60 -9.29
C GLY A 8 -9.40 -8.38 -7.85
N ALA A 9 -8.90 -9.44 -7.22
CA ALA A 9 -8.30 -9.38 -5.90
C ALA A 9 -7.18 -10.40 -5.77
N LYS A 10 -6.09 -10.03 -5.12
CA LYS A 10 -4.93 -10.87 -4.83
C LYS A 10 -4.36 -10.57 -3.44
N ARG A 11 -3.71 -11.51 -2.85
CA ARG A 11 -2.92 -11.34 -1.63
C ARG A 11 -1.68 -12.21 -1.63
N SER A 12 -0.70 -11.85 -0.83
CA SER A 12 0.39 -12.75 -0.44
C SER A 12 -0.11 -13.77 0.61
N ILE A 13 0.74 -14.71 0.96
CA ILE A 13 0.54 -15.49 2.20
C ILE A 13 0.59 -14.55 3.40
N VAL A 14 -0.11 -14.90 4.46
CA VAL A 14 0.07 -14.28 5.78
C VAL A 14 1.22 -15.02 6.47
N SER A 15 2.31 -14.30 6.72
CA SER A 15 3.51 -14.85 7.34
C SER A 15 3.62 -14.37 8.79
N PRO A 16 4.00 -15.23 9.73
CA PRO A 16 4.29 -14.79 11.09
C PRO A 16 5.52 -13.86 11.12
N ILE A 17 5.66 -13.14 12.21
CA ILE A 17 6.85 -12.33 12.48
C ILE A 17 8.10 -13.23 12.43
N ASN A 18 9.18 -12.74 11.83
CA ASN A 18 10.39 -13.51 11.56
C ASN A 18 10.19 -14.80 10.73
N GLY A 19 9.07 -14.92 10.03
CA GLY A 19 8.77 -16.02 9.12
C GLY A 19 9.39 -15.86 7.73
N PRO A 20 8.92 -16.66 6.74
CA PRO A 20 9.55 -16.71 5.39
C PRO A 20 9.61 -15.38 4.64
N LEU A 21 8.75 -14.42 4.97
CA LEU A 21 8.72 -13.10 4.33
C LEU A 21 9.46 -12.01 5.12
N SER A 22 10.13 -12.37 6.22
CA SER A 22 10.74 -11.41 7.14
C SER A 22 11.87 -10.58 6.55
N SER A 23 12.56 -11.08 5.52
CA SER A 23 13.63 -10.36 4.84
C SER A 23 13.13 -9.31 3.83
N LEU A 24 11.85 -9.37 3.45
CA LEU A 24 11.28 -8.51 2.41
C LEU A 24 10.75 -7.21 2.99
N LYS A 25 11.13 -6.09 2.37
CA LYS A 25 10.54 -4.79 2.64
C LYS A 25 9.12 -4.71 2.08
N ILE A 26 8.34 -3.73 2.52
CA ILE A 26 6.92 -3.59 2.10
C ILE A 26 6.74 -3.43 0.59
N ASN A 27 7.66 -2.74 -0.09
CA ASN A 27 7.63 -2.61 -1.54
C ASN A 27 7.95 -3.93 -2.25
N GLU A 28 8.85 -4.74 -1.70
CA GLU A 28 9.18 -6.08 -2.21
C GLU A 28 8.05 -7.08 -1.96
N LEU A 29 7.26 -6.88 -0.90
CA LEU A 29 6.06 -7.66 -0.61
C LEU A 29 4.90 -7.30 -1.54
N ALA A 30 4.64 -6.01 -1.74
CA ALA A 30 3.44 -5.54 -2.43
C ALA A 30 3.58 -5.55 -3.96
N ALA A 31 4.73 -5.18 -4.50
CA ALA A 31 4.92 -5.04 -5.94
C ALA A 31 4.63 -6.33 -6.73
N PRO A 32 5.09 -7.52 -6.32
CA PRO A 32 4.75 -8.76 -7.02
C PRO A 32 3.25 -9.09 -6.98
N VAL A 33 2.56 -8.76 -5.88
CA VAL A 33 1.11 -8.97 -5.76
C VAL A 33 0.35 -8.07 -6.72
N ILE A 34 0.74 -6.79 -6.81
CA ILE A 34 0.17 -5.82 -7.74
C ILE A 34 0.41 -6.26 -9.19
N ASN A 35 1.65 -6.63 -9.52
CA ASN A 35 1.99 -7.07 -10.86
C ASN A 35 1.14 -8.29 -11.28
N ASN A 36 1.04 -9.30 -10.41
CA ASN A 36 0.22 -10.48 -10.68
C ASN A 36 -1.28 -10.15 -10.78
N LEU A 37 -1.78 -9.23 -9.94
CA LEU A 37 -3.17 -8.76 -10.02
C LEU A 37 -3.47 -8.18 -11.40
N ILE A 38 -2.65 -7.26 -11.88
CA ILE A 38 -2.83 -6.59 -13.17
C ILE A 38 -2.72 -7.62 -14.31
N GLU A 39 -1.67 -8.44 -14.33
CA GLU A 39 -1.44 -9.47 -15.36
C GLU A 39 -2.60 -10.46 -15.47
N THR A 40 -3.29 -10.77 -14.38
CA THR A 40 -4.40 -11.74 -14.37
C THR A 40 -5.78 -11.10 -14.51
N SER A 41 -5.90 -9.78 -14.42
CA SER A 41 -7.18 -9.06 -14.51
C SER A 41 -7.60 -8.71 -15.95
N GLY A 42 -6.69 -8.79 -16.91
CA GLY A 42 -6.89 -8.31 -18.26
C GLY A 42 -6.77 -6.79 -18.44
N ILE A 43 -6.45 -6.07 -17.36
CA ILE A 43 -6.16 -4.63 -17.37
C ILE A 43 -4.70 -4.42 -17.78
N LYS A 44 -4.39 -3.36 -18.51
CA LYS A 44 -3.01 -2.98 -18.81
C LYS A 44 -2.43 -2.14 -17.68
N PHE A 45 -1.12 -2.24 -17.45
CA PHE A 45 -0.44 -1.39 -16.48
C PHE A 45 -0.64 0.11 -16.76
N ASP A 46 -0.67 0.47 -18.04
CA ASP A 46 -0.89 1.85 -18.49
C ASP A 46 -2.33 2.35 -18.28
N ASP A 47 -3.29 1.49 -17.99
CA ASP A 47 -4.66 1.91 -17.71
C ASP A 47 -4.85 2.29 -16.23
N VAL A 48 -3.88 2.00 -15.36
CA VAL A 48 -3.96 2.31 -13.92
C VAL A 48 -3.71 3.80 -13.69
N ASP A 49 -4.68 4.46 -13.09
CA ASP A 49 -4.63 5.89 -12.78
C ASP A 49 -4.05 6.15 -11.39
N GLU A 50 -4.39 5.32 -10.41
CA GLU A 50 -3.97 5.56 -9.02
C GLU A 50 -3.69 4.25 -8.27
N LEU A 51 -2.76 4.32 -7.32
CA LEU A 51 -2.47 3.29 -6.34
C LEU A 51 -2.74 3.82 -4.94
N VAL A 52 -3.69 3.22 -4.23
CA VAL A 52 -4.00 3.58 -2.83
C VAL A 52 -3.58 2.45 -1.92
N VAL A 53 -2.61 2.70 -1.05
CA VAL A 53 -2.08 1.68 -0.13
C VAL A 53 -2.13 2.16 1.32
N SER A 54 -2.71 1.33 2.18
CA SER A 54 -2.60 1.53 3.62
C SER A 54 -1.33 0.87 4.16
N ASN A 55 -0.65 1.61 5.03
CA ASN A 55 0.47 1.13 5.82
C ASN A 55 0.53 1.90 7.14
N ALA A 56 0.41 1.22 8.26
CA ALA A 56 0.36 1.82 9.60
C ALA A 56 1.71 1.76 10.33
N LEU A 57 2.50 0.71 10.12
CA LEU A 57 3.77 0.49 10.84
C LEU A 57 5.00 1.05 10.11
N GLY A 58 4.82 1.69 8.96
CA GLY A 58 5.92 2.18 8.15
C GLY A 58 6.73 3.29 8.81
N ALA A 59 7.93 3.53 8.27
CA ALA A 59 8.85 4.56 8.73
C ALA A 59 8.42 6.00 8.35
N GLY A 60 7.21 6.17 7.83
CA GLY A 60 6.76 7.44 7.24
C GLY A 60 7.10 7.57 5.76
N GLY A 61 7.02 8.78 5.24
CA GLY A 61 7.14 9.03 3.81
C GLY A 61 5.90 8.60 3.02
N ASN A 62 6.08 8.18 1.78
CA ASN A 62 5.00 7.67 0.95
C ASN A 62 5.24 6.21 0.53
N PRO A 63 4.82 5.22 1.36
CA PRO A 63 4.92 3.81 1.04
C PRO A 63 4.28 3.43 -0.30
N ALA A 64 3.09 3.97 -0.62
CA ALA A 64 2.42 3.71 -1.88
C ALA A 64 3.27 4.12 -3.08
N ARG A 65 3.96 5.28 -3.02
CA ARG A 65 4.88 5.71 -4.07
C ARG A 65 6.05 4.76 -4.24
N SER A 66 6.66 4.33 -3.14
CA SER A 66 7.79 3.38 -3.22
C SER A 66 7.36 2.01 -3.80
N ILE A 67 6.13 1.59 -3.51
CA ILE A 67 5.52 0.38 -4.07
C ILE A 67 5.21 0.55 -5.56
N ALA A 68 4.63 1.69 -5.96
CA ALA A 68 4.37 1.98 -7.37
C ALA A 68 5.66 1.91 -8.21
N LEU A 69 6.75 2.54 -7.73
CA LEU A 69 8.05 2.53 -8.38
C LEU A 69 8.74 1.15 -8.40
N ALA A 70 8.45 0.29 -7.43
CA ALA A 70 8.97 -1.07 -7.38
C ALA A 70 8.16 -2.05 -8.24
N SER A 71 6.94 -1.68 -8.63
CA SER A 71 6.06 -2.47 -9.49
C SER A 71 6.26 -2.14 -10.97
N LYS A 72 5.47 -2.78 -11.84
CA LYS A 72 5.42 -2.47 -13.29
C LYS A 72 4.46 -1.32 -13.61
N LEU A 73 3.91 -0.64 -12.61
CA LEU A 73 3.06 0.52 -12.83
C LEU A 73 3.85 1.66 -13.48
N PRO A 74 3.24 2.44 -14.37
CA PRO A 74 3.92 3.58 -14.99
C PRO A 74 4.26 4.66 -13.95
N GLU A 75 5.36 5.38 -14.16
CA GLU A 75 5.87 6.40 -13.22
C GLU A 75 4.85 7.52 -12.92
N ARG A 76 3.89 7.75 -13.80
CA ARG A 76 2.80 8.72 -13.60
C ARG A 76 1.85 8.35 -12.47
N VAL A 77 1.78 7.07 -12.07
CA VAL A 77 0.98 6.63 -10.93
C VAL A 77 1.64 7.13 -9.65
N ALA A 78 1.04 8.15 -9.04
CA ALA A 78 1.64 8.88 -7.94
C ALA A 78 1.77 8.04 -6.67
N GLY A 79 0.73 7.30 -6.33
CA GLY A 79 0.61 6.50 -5.13
C GLY A 79 0.17 7.32 -3.92
N LEU A 80 -0.98 6.99 -3.37
CA LEU A 80 -1.56 7.60 -2.18
C LEU A 80 -1.44 6.66 -0.99
N SER A 81 -0.67 7.06 0.01
CA SER A 81 -0.58 6.31 1.28
C SER A 81 -1.63 6.81 2.25
N ILE A 82 -2.32 5.87 2.88
CA ILE A 82 -3.25 6.16 3.96
C ILE A 82 -2.90 5.35 5.21
N ASP A 83 -3.30 5.84 6.35
CA ASP A 83 -3.25 5.13 7.62
C ASP A 83 -4.63 5.19 8.29
N ARG A 84 -5.19 4.06 8.53
CA ARG A 84 -6.39 3.86 9.35
C ARG A 84 -6.19 2.61 10.24
N GLN A 85 -4.97 2.42 10.72
CA GLN A 85 -4.62 1.26 11.54
C GLN A 85 -5.05 -0.06 10.88
N CYS A 86 -5.61 -0.99 11.63
CA CYS A 86 -5.98 -2.33 11.16
C CYS A 86 -7.07 -2.35 10.07
N VAL A 87 -7.85 -1.29 9.91
CA VAL A 87 -8.91 -1.21 8.88
C VAL A 87 -8.46 -0.47 7.61
N GLY A 88 -7.21 -0.04 7.54
CA GLY A 88 -6.69 0.77 6.45
C GLY A 88 -6.81 0.12 5.07
N GLY A 89 -6.65 -1.19 4.96
CA GLY A 89 -6.84 -1.91 3.69
C GLY A 89 -8.27 -1.78 3.15
N LEU A 90 -9.28 -1.88 4.02
CA LEU A 90 -10.68 -1.64 3.64
C LEU A 90 -10.93 -0.19 3.24
N ASP A 91 -10.39 0.75 4.00
CA ASP A 91 -10.51 2.18 3.69
C ASP A 91 -9.85 2.55 2.36
N ALA A 92 -8.72 1.94 2.03
CA ALA A 92 -8.08 2.10 0.71
C ALA A 92 -9.03 1.68 -0.43
N ILE A 93 -9.70 0.53 -0.28
CA ILE A 93 -10.68 0.05 -1.26
C ILE A 93 -11.87 1.01 -1.36
N LEU A 94 -12.42 1.46 -0.23
CA LEU A 94 -13.53 2.41 -0.20
C LEU A 94 -13.16 3.75 -0.85
N LEU A 95 -11.93 4.22 -0.63
CA LEU A 95 -11.42 5.43 -1.27
C LEU A 95 -11.27 5.22 -2.78
N GLY A 96 -10.71 4.10 -3.22
CA GLY A 96 -10.62 3.75 -4.64
C GLY A 96 -11.99 3.74 -5.32
N ILE A 97 -13.01 3.12 -4.68
CA ILE A 97 -14.39 3.16 -5.17
C ILE A 97 -14.89 4.61 -5.33
N LYS A 98 -14.62 5.46 -4.34
CA LYS A 98 -15.06 6.87 -4.38
C LYS A 98 -14.35 7.66 -5.48
N LEU A 99 -13.06 7.42 -5.72
CA LEU A 99 -12.33 8.05 -6.83
C LEU A 99 -12.94 7.70 -8.19
N VAL A 100 -13.29 6.43 -8.39
CA VAL A 100 -13.96 6.00 -9.63
C VAL A 100 -15.36 6.60 -9.72
N GLN A 101 -16.16 6.56 -8.66
CA GLN A 101 -17.51 7.11 -8.64
C GLN A 101 -17.56 8.63 -8.90
N ALA A 102 -16.53 9.34 -8.46
CA ALA A 102 -16.37 10.78 -8.69
C ALA A 102 -15.84 11.12 -10.09
N GLY A 103 -15.43 10.13 -10.89
CA GLY A 103 -14.80 10.35 -12.20
C GLY A 103 -13.37 10.89 -12.11
N SER A 104 -12.74 10.83 -10.96
CA SER A 104 -11.35 11.27 -10.74
C SER A 104 -10.34 10.23 -11.22
N ALA A 105 -10.73 8.98 -11.32
CA ALA A 105 -9.95 7.87 -11.85
C ALA A 105 -10.87 6.86 -12.53
N ASN A 106 -10.33 6.10 -13.49
CA ASN A 106 -11.05 4.99 -14.13
C ASN A 106 -10.62 3.65 -13.56
N VAL A 107 -9.33 3.47 -13.28
CA VAL A 107 -8.75 2.25 -12.75
C VAL A 107 -7.90 2.58 -11.53
N VAL A 108 -8.26 1.99 -10.40
CA VAL A 108 -7.55 2.16 -9.13
C VAL A 108 -7.11 0.81 -8.59
N VAL A 109 -5.86 0.70 -8.21
CA VAL A 109 -5.36 -0.43 -7.41
C VAL A 109 -5.40 0.01 -5.95
N ALA A 110 -6.07 -0.75 -5.09
CA ALA A 110 -6.26 -0.38 -3.70
C ALA A 110 -6.06 -1.56 -2.75
N GLY A 111 -5.45 -1.32 -1.61
CA GLY A 111 -5.23 -2.37 -0.61
C GLY A 111 -4.36 -1.92 0.55
N GLY A 112 -3.69 -2.87 1.19
CA GLY A 112 -2.76 -2.60 2.29
C GLY A 112 -1.59 -3.56 2.30
N VAL A 113 -0.52 -3.13 2.94
CA VAL A 113 0.67 -3.94 3.18
C VAL A 113 1.24 -3.63 4.55
N GLU A 114 1.68 -4.66 5.25
CA GLU A 114 2.33 -4.49 6.54
C GLU A 114 3.45 -5.50 6.72
N SER A 115 4.52 -5.11 7.42
CA SER A 115 5.61 -6.00 7.80
C SER A 115 6.01 -5.75 9.24
N PHE A 116 5.51 -6.57 10.15
CA PHE A 116 5.91 -6.52 11.56
C PHE A 116 7.38 -6.88 11.77
N SER A 117 7.96 -7.74 10.90
CA SER A 117 9.37 -8.10 10.96
C SER A 117 10.29 -6.91 10.65
N ASN A 118 9.84 -5.99 9.80
CA ASN A 118 10.61 -4.83 9.33
C ASN A 118 10.06 -3.49 9.85
N ARG A 119 9.27 -3.53 10.92
CA ARG A 119 8.77 -2.29 11.52
C ARG A 119 9.93 -1.45 12.04
N PRO A 120 9.92 -0.13 11.80
CA PRO A 120 10.95 0.76 12.32
C PRO A 120 10.85 0.89 13.84
N ILE A 121 11.98 1.15 14.48
CA ILE A 121 12.00 1.63 15.85
C ILE A 121 11.70 3.14 15.78
N ARG A 122 10.62 3.56 16.40
CA ARG A 122 10.25 4.98 16.49
C ARG A 122 10.91 5.59 17.70
N LEU A 123 11.53 6.75 17.52
CA LEU A 123 12.22 7.48 18.56
C LEU A 123 11.61 8.87 18.69
N ALA A 124 11.30 9.29 19.92
CA ALA A 124 10.88 10.65 20.22
C ALA A 124 12.03 11.41 20.89
N GLN A 125 12.13 12.71 20.62
CA GLN A 125 13.02 13.59 21.34
C GLN A 125 12.30 14.10 22.61
N GLU A 126 12.88 13.83 23.78
CA GLU A 126 12.42 14.35 25.05
C GLU A 126 13.39 15.43 25.52
N TYR A 127 12.96 16.70 25.49
CA TYR A 127 13.76 17.87 25.90
C TYR A 127 15.16 17.87 25.29
N ASP A 128 16.21 18.06 26.10
CA ASP A 128 17.61 18.05 25.68
C ASP A 128 18.22 16.67 25.63
N LYS A 129 17.42 15.61 25.73
CA LYS A 129 17.89 14.23 25.74
C LYS A 129 17.75 13.55 24.40
N ILE A 130 18.68 12.65 24.20
CA ILE A 130 18.77 11.69 23.14
C ILE A 130 17.42 10.97 22.95
N LEU A 131 17.08 10.73 21.68
CA LEU A 131 15.93 9.98 21.22
C LEU A 131 15.61 8.75 22.09
N VAL A 132 14.40 8.66 22.57
CA VAL A 132 13.90 7.50 23.33
C VAL A 132 12.87 6.73 22.49
N PRO A 133 12.85 5.39 22.53
CA PRO A 133 11.83 4.62 21.86
C PRO A 133 10.45 4.96 22.43
N TYR A 134 9.45 5.08 21.52
CA TYR A 134 8.07 5.20 21.93
C TYR A 134 7.17 4.30 21.07
N ASP A 135 6.08 3.82 21.67
CA ASP A 135 5.00 3.12 20.97
C ASP A 135 3.95 4.13 20.53
N ALA A 136 3.59 4.09 19.26
CA ALA A 136 2.59 4.98 18.64
C ALA A 136 1.27 4.25 18.45
#